data_cc62da7ea0aa1bef7423a7dbe44f8545
#
_entry.id   cc62da7ea0aa1bef7423a7dbe44f8545
#
_cell.length_a   1.000
_cell.length_b   1.000
_cell.length_c   1.000
_cell.angle_alpha   90.00
_cell.angle_beta   90.00
_cell.angle_gamma   90.00
#
_symmetry.space_group_name_H-M   'P 1'
#
loop_
_entity.id
_entity.type
_entity.pdbx_description
1 polymer ?
#
loop_
_entity_poly.entity_id
_entity_poly.type
_entity_poly.pdbx_seq_one_letter_code
_entity_poly.pdbx_strand_id
1 'polypeptide(L)'
;MMIRVIPKLCAPAAAFLLCVSGSAVAQDDGPTTTYKFGGYAKFDAMFTDYSSGNTPDGNSLMRQFYYAPQIPLDDGSSADDITADFQARETRINFRADTKTAGGDSITAFIEMDFFIHGDGNEVVSNSYSPRLRHAFIKYNKWTFGQTWSTFQDVAALPEALDFVGPAESTTFIRQAMVRYTTGGLELAAENPQTFVSGGTRDRSTIPDLIARYTFKFGDKGSYLKVAGLYRSLKIQDTGGGSQEDEAGYGISASTKIMFGSADLRAMVTYGDGVGRYVGLGFVPDGYVDSNGSIATAEMVAAFVALRVPFGNGWRMNVMYGTTAIDYDDDVLAAGLNDTGSSFHVNLIKNILPKLDVGAELIYGEREVIGGASGDFTRAQFSAKYAF
;
A
#
# COMPACT_ATOMS: atom_id res chain seq x y z
N MET A 1 11.19 66.22 12.30
CA MET A 1 11.69 64.86 12.15
C MET A 1 10.84 63.99 13.06
N MET A 2 9.76 63.43 12.50
CA MET A 2 8.75 62.64 13.23
C MET A 2 9.08 61.15 13.11
N ILE A 3 9.36 60.52 14.23
CA ILE A 3 9.54 59.06 14.28
C ILE A 3 8.15 58.40 14.44
N ARG A 4 7.71 57.64 13.44
CA ARG A 4 6.52 56.81 13.52
C ARG A 4 6.85 55.51 14.21
N VAL A 5 6.25 55.28 15.37
CA VAL A 5 6.24 54.02 16.09
C VAL A 5 5.16 53.12 15.47
N ILE A 6 5.58 51.94 14.97
CA ILE A 6 4.68 50.88 14.48
C ILE A 6 4.34 49.98 15.67
N PRO A 7 3.08 49.72 16.00
CA PRO A 7 2.74 48.79 17.06
C PRO A 7 2.92 47.35 16.57
N LYS A 8 3.64 46.54 17.36
CA LYS A 8 3.77 45.08 17.19
C LYS A 8 2.41 44.43 17.51
N LEU A 9 1.78 43.84 16.51
CA LEU A 9 0.66 42.92 16.71
C LEU A 9 1.22 41.64 17.26
N CYS A 10 0.97 41.36 18.54
CA CYS A 10 1.06 40.03 19.13
C CYS A 10 -0.19 39.24 18.71
N ALA A 11 -0.03 38.23 17.88
CA ALA A 11 -1.07 37.22 17.65
C ALA A 11 -1.08 36.24 18.84
N PRO A 12 -2.23 35.94 19.45
CA PRO A 12 -2.29 34.92 20.47
C PRO A 12 -2.24 33.54 19.81
N ALA A 13 -1.24 32.74 20.22
CA ALA A 13 -1.22 31.30 19.95
C ALA A 13 -2.42 30.67 20.66
N ALA A 14 -3.42 30.24 19.91
CA ALA A 14 -4.54 29.46 20.45
C ALA A 14 -4.03 28.06 20.83
N ALA A 15 -3.74 27.87 22.10
CA ALA A 15 -3.53 26.55 22.67
C ALA A 15 -4.88 25.81 22.70
N PHE A 16 -5.04 24.79 21.87
CA PHE A 16 -6.13 23.83 21.99
C PHE A 16 -5.88 22.92 23.20
N LEU A 17 -6.33 23.35 24.37
CA LEU A 17 -6.47 22.50 25.55
C LEU A 17 -7.79 21.73 25.39
N LEU A 18 -7.74 20.47 25.00
CA LEU A 18 -8.85 19.54 25.15
C LEU A 18 -8.98 19.13 26.62
N CYS A 19 -9.71 19.91 27.40
CA CYS A 19 -10.18 19.48 28.71
C CYS A 19 -11.30 18.45 28.53
N VAL A 20 -11.01 17.17 28.74
CA VAL A 20 -12.05 16.16 28.94
C VAL A 20 -12.54 16.26 30.38
N SER A 21 -13.49 17.15 30.61
CA SER A 21 -14.27 17.17 31.85
C SER A 21 -15.45 16.20 31.68
N GLY A 22 -15.44 15.10 32.43
CA GLY A 22 -16.58 14.22 32.55
C GLY A 22 -17.75 14.95 33.18
N SER A 23 -18.78 15.24 32.39
CA SER A 23 -20.09 15.67 32.90
C SER A 23 -21.03 14.48 32.79
N ALA A 24 -21.66 14.12 33.91
CA ALA A 24 -22.81 13.23 33.91
C ALA A 24 -23.93 13.94 33.12
N VAL A 25 -24.24 13.42 31.95
CA VAL A 25 -25.30 13.95 31.08
C VAL A 25 -26.57 13.14 31.34
N ALA A 26 -27.65 13.83 31.59
CA ALA A 26 -29.00 13.29 31.48
C ALA A 26 -29.20 12.63 30.11
N GLN A 27 -29.93 11.54 30.08
CA GLN A 27 -30.22 10.76 28.89
C GLN A 27 -30.97 11.65 27.89
N ASP A 28 -30.21 12.18 26.92
CA ASP A 28 -30.73 12.90 25.77
C ASP A 28 -30.75 11.90 24.61
N ASP A 29 -31.91 11.68 23.99
CA ASP A 29 -32.08 10.81 22.83
C ASP A 29 -31.43 11.34 21.54
N GLY A 30 -30.51 12.27 21.67
CA GLY A 30 -29.73 12.86 20.56
C GLY A 30 -28.65 11.93 19.99
N PRO A 31 -28.04 12.30 18.86
CA PRO A 31 -26.97 11.52 18.25
C PRO A 31 -25.74 11.48 19.16
N THR A 32 -25.25 10.28 19.45
CA THR A 32 -24.05 10.08 20.27
C THR A 32 -22.83 9.90 19.38
N THR A 33 -21.81 10.78 19.52
CA THR A 33 -20.55 10.69 18.79
C THR A 33 -19.40 10.34 19.75
N THR A 34 -18.60 9.33 19.38
CA THR A 34 -17.37 8.97 20.06
C THR A 34 -16.18 9.28 19.17
N TYR A 35 -15.12 9.82 19.78
CA TYR A 35 -13.89 10.18 19.08
C TYR A 35 -12.73 9.28 19.54
N LYS A 36 -11.88 8.87 18.59
CA LYS A 36 -10.68 8.08 18.88
C LYS A 36 -9.51 8.70 18.12
N PHE A 37 -8.42 8.90 18.84
CA PHE A 37 -7.12 9.21 18.27
C PHE A 37 -6.25 7.97 18.43
N GLY A 38 -5.46 7.62 17.43
CA GLY A 38 -4.63 6.44 17.45
C GLY A 38 -3.51 6.51 16.41
N GLY A 39 -2.74 5.44 16.37
CA GLY A 39 -1.62 5.34 15.45
C GLY A 39 -0.51 4.50 16.03
N TYR A 40 0.68 4.70 15.52
CA TYR A 40 1.92 4.14 16.06
C TYR A 40 3.12 4.97 15.66
N ALA A 41 4.13 4.97 16.51
CA ALA A 41 5.49 5.34 16.13
C ALA A 41 6.25 4.08 15.72
N LYS A 42 6.95 4.12 14.58
CA LYS A 42 7.78 3.01 14.11
C LYS A 42 9.15 3.54 13.73
N PHE A 43 10.17 2.80 14.12
CA PHE A 43 11.55 2.99 13.72
C PHE A 43 12.02 1.75 12.98
N ASP A 44 12.73 1.93 11.87
CA ASP A 44 13.37 0.88 11.09
C ASP A 44 14.85 1.18 10.90
N ALA A 45 15.68 0.15 11.05
CA ALA A 45 17.09 0.15 10.67
C ALA A 45 17.29 -0.96 9.63
N MET A 46 17.70 -0.60 8.44
CA MET A 46 17.86 -1.50 7.28
C MET A 46 19.31 -1.51 6.83
N PHE A 47 19.82 -2.69 6.57
CA PHE A 47 21.17 -2.92 6.00
C PHE A 47 20.97 -3.74 4.74
N THR A 48 21.28 -3.16 3.58
CA THR A 48 21.00 -3.77 2.27
C THR A 48 22.31 -3.96 1.50
N ASP A 49 22.49 -5.18 1.02
CA ASP A 49 23.54 -5.62 0.13
C ASP A 49 22.91 -5.93 -1.24
N TYR A 50 23.39 -5.27 -2.29
CA TYR A 50 22.96 -5.49 -3.67
C TYR A 50 24.02 -6.33 -4.38
N SER A 51 23.62 -7.34 -5.17
CA SER A 51 24.58 -8.24 -5.83
C SER A 51 25.38 -7.55 -6.92
N SER A 52 24.81 -6.54 -7.57
CA SER A 52 25.40 -5.86 -8.72
C SER A 52 24.72 -4.51 -9.00
N GLY A 53 25.25 -3.78 -9.96
CA GLY A 53 24.72 -2.50 -10.42
C GLY A 53 24.95 -1.34 -9.46
N ASN A 54 24.40 -0.19 -9.80
CA ASN A 54 24.54 1.02 -8.98
C ASN A 54 23.58 1.01 -7.79
N THR A 55 24.10 1.27 -6.61
CA THR A 55 23.29 1.44 -5.41
C THR A 55 22.21 2.51 -5.62
N PRO A 56 20.92 2.23 -5.30
CA PRO A 56 19.85 3.21 -5.40
C PRO A 56 20.14 4.46 -4.56
N ASP A 57 19.84 5.64 -5.10
CA ASP A 57 20.05 6.89 -4.37
C ASP A 57 19.18 7.00 -3.11
N GLY A 58 19.52 7.94 -2.21
CA GLY A 58 18.85 8.09 -0.90
C GLY A 58 17.33 8.38 -0.96
N ASN A 59 16.81 8.87 -2.09
CA ASN A 59 15.37 9.14 -2.30
C ASN A 59 14.63 7.98 -2.96
N SER A 60 15.34 6.94 -3.36
CA SER A 60 14.76 5.74 -3.95
C SER A 60 13.74 5.08 -3.01
N LEU A 61 12.66 4.53 -3.56
CA LEU A 61 11.71 3.73 -2.77
C LEU A 61 12.37 2.49 -2.20
N MET A 62 13.32 1.89 -2.92
CA MET A 62 14.09 0.74 -2.46
C MET A 62 14.88 1.02 -1.17
N ARG A 63 15.27 2.28 -0.92
CA ARG A 63 15.90 2.74 0.33
C ARG A 63 14.90 2.93 1.48
N GLN A 64 13.60 2.99 1.18
CA GLN A 64 12.55 3.18 2.17
C GLN A 64 11.89 1.85 2.60
N PHE A 65 11.69 0.93 1.64
CA PHE A 65 11.12 -0.40 1.84
C PHE A 65 11.49 -1.29 0.64
N TYR A 66 11.17 -2.56 0.68
CA TYR A 66 11.35 -3.44 -0.47
C TYR A 66 10.46 -3.01 -1.63
N TYR A 67 11.10 -2.65 -2.75
CA TYR A 67 10.42 -2.23 -3.98
C TYR A 67 11.12 -2.84 -5.20
N ALA A 68 10.62 -3.97 -5.66
CA ALA A 68 11.24 -4.78 -6.70
C ALA A 68 11.65 -4.03 -7.98
N PRO A 69 10.84 -3.07 -8.52
CA PRO A 69 11.22 -2.33 -9.72
C PRO A 69 12.52 -1.52 -9.61
N GLN A 70 13.03 -1.30 -8.41
CA GLN A 70 14.26 -0.54 -8.17
C GLN A 70 15.43 -1.38 -7.67
N ILE A 71 15.34 -2.71 -7.71
CA ILE A 71 16.53 -3.57 -7.53
C ILE A 71 17.48 -3.26 -8.68
N PRO A 72 18.75 -2.92 -8.43
CA PRO A 72 19.74 -2.70 -9.49
C PRO A 72 19.90 -3.95 -10.36
N LEU A 73 20.06 -3.76 -11.66
CA LEU A 73 20.34 -4.84 -12.59
C LEU A 73 21.84 -5.00 -12.76
N ASP A 74 22.27 -6.22 -13.04
CA ASP A 74 23.66 -6.51 -13.39
C ASP A 74 24.03 -5.79 -14.71
N ASP A 75 24.93 -4.83 -14.61
CA ASP A 75 25.52 -4.08 -15.72
C ASP A 75 27.02 -4.37 -15.90
N GLY A 76 27.51 -5.39 -15.20
CA GLY A 76 28.91 -5.78 -15.15
C GLY A 76 29.76 -4.97 -14.17
N SER A 77 29.13 -4.02 -13.43
CA SER A 77 29.81 -3.37 -12.31
C SER A 77 29.65 -4.19 -11.03
N SER A 78 30.60 -4.09 -10.12
CA SER A 78 30.37 -4.60 -8.75
C SER A 78 29.53 -3.62 -7.98
N ALA A 79 28.60 -4.15 -7.18
CA ALA A 79 27.86 -3.32 -6.24
C ALA A 79 28.80 -2.62 -5.25
N ASP A 80 28.37 -1.46 -4.80
CA ASP A 80 29.01 -0.75 -3.69
C ASP A 80 28.88 -1.52 -2.37
N ASP A 81 29.49 -1.01 -1.32
CA ASP A 81 29.37 -1.54 0.05
C ASP A 81 27.91 -1.57 0.53
N ILE A 82 27.65 -2.36 1.57
CA ILE A 82 26.35 -2.45 2.24
C ILE A 82 25.82 -1.06 2.59
N THR A 83 24.59 -0.77 2.17
CA THR A 83 23.92 0.47 2.52
C THR A 83 23.21 0.36 3.87
N ALA A 84 23.20 1.43 4.64
CA ALA A 84 22.52 1.53 5.91
C ALA A 84 21.48 2.66 5.88
N ASP A 85 20.21 2.33 6.17
CA ASP A 85 19.10 3.27 6.20
C ASP A 85 18.39 3.21 7.56
N PHE A 86 18.23 4.37 8.19
CA PHE A 86 17.50 4.52 9.46
C PHE A 86 16.33 5.47 9.25
N GLN A 87 15.12 5.05 9.59
CA GLN A 87 13.95 5.87 9.31
C GLN A 87 12.80 5.68 10.30
N ALA A 88 11.90 6.66 10.35
CA ALA A 88 10.64 6.62 11.09
C ALA A 88 9.43 6.95 10.20
N ARG A 89 9.57 6.86 8.88
CA ARG A 89 8.57 7.29 7.89
C ARG A 89 7.25 6.50 7.94
N GLU A 90 7.29 5.25 8.44
CA GLU A 90 6.08 4.43 8.57
C GLU A 90 5.21 4.81 9.77
N THR A 91 5.68 5.73 10.63
CA THR A 91 4.87 6.30 11.72
C THR A 91 3.52 6.77 11.19
N ARG A 92 2.44 6.39 11.88
CA ARG A 92 1.06 6.71 11.48
C ARG A 92 0.31 7.43 12.56
N ILE A 93 -0.55 8.33 12.12
CA ILE A 93 -1.48 9.06 12.95
C ILE A 93 -2.85 8.92 12.33
N ASN A 94 -3.87 8.58 13.13
CA ASN A 94 -5.24 8.51 12.66
C ASN A 94 -6.22 9.15 13.65
N PHE A 95 -7.34 9.59 13.09
CA PHE A 95 -8.49 10.10 13.81
C PHE A 95 -9.75 9.41 13.34
N ARG A 96 -10.61 9.02 14.27
CA ARG A 96 -11.88 8.37 14.00
C ARG A 96 -12.99 9.01 14.81
N ALA A 97 -14.11 9.27 14.15
CA ALA A 97 -15.38 9.68 14.78
C ALA A 97 -16.47 8.66 14.42
N ASP A 98 -17.11 8.08 15.43
CA ASP A 98 -18.25 7.17 15.27
C ASP A 98 -19.49 7.81 15.87
N THR A 99 -20.54 8.00 15.06
CA THR A 99 -21.82 8.58 15.46
C THR A 99 -22.93 7.54 15.28
N LYS A 100 -23.78 7.41 16.30
CA LYS A 100 -25.08 6.74 16.19
C LYS A 100 -26.16 7.79 16.28
N THR A 101 -27.08 7.79 15.32
CA THR A 101 -28.25 8.68 15.33
C THR A 101 -29.36 8.09 16.20
N ALA A 102 -30.29 8.91 16.66
CA ALA A 102 -31.50 8.45 17.35
C ALA A 102 -32.34 7.47 16.50
N GLY A 103 -32.27 7.59 15.17
CA GLY A 103 -32.92 6.67 14.22
C GLY A 103 -32.20 5.33 14.01
N GLY A 104 -31.06 5.09 14.69
CA GLY A 104 -30.27 3.86 14.60
C GLY A 104 -29.24 3.80 13.48
N ASP A 105 -29.08 4.86 12.68
CA ASP A 105 -28.04 4.95 11.65
C ASP A 105 -26.65 5.05 12.26
N SER A 106 -25.67 4.47 11.57
CA SER A 106 -24.26 4.51 11.96
C SER A 106 -23.46 5.31 10.94
N ILE A 107 -22.72 6.31 11.42
CA ILE A 107 -21.80 7.12 10.60
C ILE A 107 -20.41 7.00 11.20
N THR A 108 -19.40 6.72 10.37
CA THR A 108 -17.98 6.75 10.75
C THR A 108 -17.26 7.71 9.83
N ALA A 109 -16.48 8.63 10.38
CA ALA A 109 -15.45 9.35 9.65
C ALA A 109 -14.07 8.86 10.10
N PHE A 110 -13.16 8.62 9.15
CA PHE A 110 -11.81 8.14 9.43
C PHE A 110 -10.79 8.84 8.55
N ILE A 111 -9.71 9.33 9.17
CA ILE A 111 -8.58 9.97 8.49
C ILE A 111 -7.30 9.32 9.03
N GLU A 112 -6.37 8.94 8.15
CA GLU A 112 -5.05 8.41 8.49
C GLU A 112 -3.98 8.99 7.56
N MET A 113 -2.82 9.27 8.12
CA MET A 113 -1.63 9.71 7.37
C MET A 113 -0.37 8.98 7.87
N ASP A 114 0.62 8.88 6.98
CA ASP A 114 2.01 8.49 7.25
C ASP A 114 2.97 9.43 6.51
N PHE A 115 4.28 9.10 6.49
CA PHE A 115 5.33 9.92 5.89
C PHE A 115 6.10 9.18 4.80
N PHE A 116 5.56 8.09 4.26
CA PHE A 116 6.16 7.28 3.20
C PHE A 116 5.91 7.81 1.79
N ILE A 117 6.75 7.39 0.85
CA ILE A 117 6.57 7.52 -0.62
C ILE A 117 6.44 8.99 -1.07
N HIS A 118 6.88 9.94 -0.29
CA HIS A 118 6.88 11.34 -0.68
C HIS A 118 8.30 11.81 -0.98
N GLY A 119 8.50 12.44 -2.15
CA GLY A 119 9.80 12.96 -2.57
C GLY A 119 10.26 14.22 -1.82
N ASP A 120 9.37 14.79 -0.99
CA ASP A 120 9.68 16.01 -0.22
C ASP A 120 10.29 15.63 1.12
N GLY A 121 11.59 15.42 1.15
CA GLY A 121 12.32 15.16 2.36
C GLY A 121 13.66 15.88 2.37
N ASN A 122 14.23 16.07 3.54
CA ASN A 122 15.56 16.64 3.69
C ASN A 122 16.34 15.94 4.78
N GLU A 123 16.98 14.84 4.43
CA GLU A 123 17.81 14.07 5.37
C GLU A 123 19.09 14.82 5.74
N VAL A 124 19.60 15.67 4.87
CA VAL A 124 20.86 16.40 5.09
C VAL A 124 20.73 17.41 6.21
N VAL A 125 19.56 18.06 6.35
CA VAL A 125 19.40 19.18 7.30
C VAL A 125 18.51 18.81 8.49
N SER A 126 17.39 18.16 8.28
CA SER A 126 16.37 18.05 9.32
C SER A 126 15.67 16.68 9.41
N ASN A 127 15.93 15.74 8.51
CA ASN A 127 15.19 14.48 8.39
C ASN A 127 13.67 14.68 8.37
N SER A 128 13.20 15.77 7.76
CA SER A 128 11.79 16.11 7.69
C SER A 128 11.14 15.53 6.45
N TYR A 129 9.91 15.05 6.60
CA TYR A 129 9.11 14.46 5.52
C TYR A 129 7.69 15.00 5.56
N SER A 130 7.09 15.17 4.38
CA SER A 130 5.70 15.59 4.25
C SER A 130 4.72 14.47 4.59
N PRO A 131 3.63 14.75 5.30
CA PRO A 131 2.59 13.77 5.56
C PRO A 131 1.86 13.38 4.27
N ARG A 132 1.56 12.09 4.11
CA ARG A 132 0.79 11.53 3.01
C ARG A 132 -0.58 11.07 3.50
N LEU A 133 -1.66 11.49 2.83
CA LEU A 133 -3.00 11.00 3.11
C LEU A 133 -3.13 9.53 2.69
N ARG A 134 -3.40 8.65 3.65
CA ARG A 134 -3.64 7.22 3.42
C ARG A 134 -5.13 6.94 3.28
N HIS A 135 -5.89 7.33 4.28
CA HIS A 135 -7.33 7.15 4.35
C HIS A 135 -8.02 8.46 4.65
N ALA A 136 -9.09 8.73 3.96
CA ALA A 136 -10.05 9.78 4.27
C ALA A 136 -11.41 9.34 3.74
N PHE A 137 -12.26 8.80 4.60
CA PHE A 137 -13.56 8.29 4.17
C PHE A 137 -14.66 8.50 5.21
N ILE A 138 -15.88 8.52 4.71
CA ILE A 138 -17.12 8.47 5.50
C ILE A 138 -17.78 7.12 5.22
N LYS A 139 -18.15 6.41 6.27
CA LYS A 139 -19.00 5.23 6.19
C LYS A 139 -20.38 5.59 6.75
N TYR A 140 -21.43 5.36 5.97
CA TYR A 140 -22.82 5.51 6.36
C TYR A 140 -23.54 4.18 6.14
N ASN A 141 -23.88 3.52 7.24
CA ASN A 141 -24.49 2.18 7.22
C ASN A 141 -23.68 1.18 6.35
N LYS A 142 -24.24 0.83 5.19
CA LYS A 142 -23.63 -0.10 4.22
C LYS A 142 -22.75 0.58 3.18
N TRP A 143 -22.73 1.91 3.14
CA TRP A 143 -22.02 2.70 2.15
C TRP A 143 -20.69 3.23 2.69
N THR A 144 -19.68 3.28 1.84
CA THR A 144 -18.39 3.95 2.11
C THR A 144 -18.12 4.92 0.97
N PHE A 145 -17.75 6.16 1.32
CA PHE A 145 -17.43 7.25 0.38
C PHE A 145 -16.07 7.83 0.76
N GLY A 146 -15.16 7.98 -0.19
CA GLY A 146 -13.86 8.58 0.00
C GLY A 146 -12.70 7.65 -0.27
N GLN A 147 -11.51 8.03 0.17
CA GLN A 147 -10.27 7.30 -0.12
C GLN A 147 -9.99 6.24 0.93
N THR A 148 -9.86 5.00 0.50
CA THR A 148 -9.43 3.86 1.34
C THR A 148 -8.84 2.75 0.47
N TRP A 149 -8.54 1.60 1.07
CA TRP A 149 -8.12 0.42 0.35
C TRP A 149 -9.12 0.03 -0.73
N SER A 150 -8.61 -0.23 -1.93
CA SER A 150 -9.42 -0.75 -3.03
C SER A 150 -10.20 -2.00 -2.60
N THR A 151 -11.38 -2.16 -3.18
CA THR A 151 -12.20 -3.37 -2.99
C THR A 151 -11.55 -4.59 -3.62
N PHE A 152 -10.63 -4.40 -4.58
CA PHE A 152 -9.85 -5.48 -5.18
C PHE A 152 -8.77 -6.02 -4.23
N GLN A 153 -8.29 -5.21 -3.27
CA GLN A 153 -7.27 -5.60 -2.28
C GLN A 153 -7.88 -6.27 -1.04
N ASP A 154 -7.23 -7.32 -0.54
CA ASP A 154 -7.54 -7.92 0.77
C ASP A 154 -6.45 -7.64 1.81
N VAL A 155 -6.64 -6.59 2.59
CA VAL A 155 -5.72 -6.19 3.67
C VAL A 155 -5.58 -7.27 4.76
N ALA A 156 -6.62 -8.09 4.98
CA ALA A 156 -6.61 -9.10 6.03
C ALA A 156 -5.78 -10.35 5.65
N ALA A 157 -5.50 -10.54 4.35
CA ALA A 157 -4.59 -11.57 3.86
C ALA A 157 -3.13 -11.11 3.80
N LEU A 158 -2.83 -9.82 4.00
CA LEU A 158 -1.44 -9.35 3.99
C LEU A 158 -0.63 -10.05 5.08
N PRO A 159 0.61 -10.49 4.77
CA PRO A 159 1.50 -11.08 5.75
C PRO A 159 1.92 -10.06 6.82
N GLU A 160 2.39 -10.56 7.96
CA GLU A 160 2.94 -9.71 9.01
C GLU A 160 4.45 -9.55 8.79
N ALA A 161 4.84 -8.58 7.98
CA ALA A 161 6.23 -8.20 7.73
C ALA A 161 6.67 -7.06 8.64
N LEU A 162 7.99 -6.92 8.87
CA LEU A 162 8.59 -5.70 9.39
C LEU A 162 8.79 -4.69 8.27
N ASP A 163 9.08 -5.16 7.06
CA ASP A 163 9.01 -4.33 5.86
C ASP A 163 7.58 -3.79 5.65
N PHE A 164 7.45 -2.73 4.88
CA PHE A 164 6.19 -2.00 4.71
C PHE A 164 5.05 -2.85 4.15
N VAL A 165 5.35 -3.79 3.24
CA VAL A 165 4.34 -4.63 2.56
C VAL A 165 4.63 -6.12 2.73
N GLY A 166 5.90 -6.52 2.81
CA GLY A 166 6.38 -7.90 2.65
C GLY A 166 6.63 -8.19 1.17
N PRO A 167 6.18 -9.33 0.59
CA PRO A 167 6.34 -9.65 -0.82
C PRO A 167 5.58 -8.65 -1.71
N ALA A 168 6.19 -7.47 -1.90
CA ALA A 168 5.51 -6.32 -2.51
C ALA A 168 5.16 -6.57 -3.98
N GLU A 169 6.04 -7.22 -4.75
CA GLU A 169 5.89 -7.53 -6.17
C GLU A 169 4.64 -8.34 -6.47
N SER A 170 4.24 -9.19 -5.54
CA SER A 170 3.14 -10.14 -5.71
C SER A 170 1.84 -9.72 -5.02
N THR A 171 1.85 -8.56 -4.37
CA THR A 171 0.73 -8.10 -3.55
C THR A 171 -0.13 -7.10 -4.32
N THR A 172 -1.46 -7.34 -4.35
CA THR A 172 -2.41 -6.28 -4.72
C THR A 172 -2.39 -5.23 -3.62
N PHE A 173 -1.94 -3.99 -3.95
CA PHE A 173 -1.71 -2.95 -2.95
C PHE A 173 -2.02 -1.55 -3.47
N ILE A 174 -3.25 -1.11 -3.30
CA ILE A 174 -3.70 0.18 -3.80
C ILE A 174 -4.77 0.82 -2.91
N ARG A 175 -4.72 2.13 -2.77
CA ARG A 175 -5.75 2.97 -2.15
C ARG A 175 -6.20 4.02 -3.14
N GLN A 176 -7.51 4.25 -3.18
CA GLN A 176 -8.08 5.28 -4.05
C GLN A 176 -9.46 5.75 -3.55
N ALA A 177 -9.92 6.86 -4.11
CA ALA A 177 -11.27 7.36 -3.84
C ALA A 177 -12.30 6.43 -4.48
N MET A 178 -13.41 6.20 -3.77
CA MET A 178 -14.44 5.25 -4.20
C MET A 178 -15.80 5.54 -3.59
N VAL A 179 -16.79 4.92 -4.19
CA VAL A 179 -18.08 4.60 -3.57
C VAL A 179 -18.19 3.10 -3.48
N ARG A 180 -18.40 2.57 -2.27
CA ARG A 180 -18.53 1.12 -2.02
C ARG A 180 -19.83 0.83 -1.27
N TYR A 181 -20.53 -0.20 -1.72
CA TYR A 181 -21.67 -0.79 -1.01
C TYR A 181 -21.28 -2.16 -0.47
N THR A 182 -21.58 -2.41 0.82
CA THR A 182 -21.24 -3.67 1.50
C THR A 182 -22.51 -4.28 2.08
N THR A 183 -22.78 -5.55 1.76
CA THR A 183 -23.93 -6.28 2.32
C THR A 183 -23.61 -7.77 2.48
N GLY A 184 -23.71 -8.30 3.68
CA GLY A 184 -23.27 -9.66 3.97
C GLY A 184 -21.78 -9.85 3.61
N GLY A 185 -21.49 -10.85 2.76
CA GLY A 185 -20.13 -11.08 2.22
C GLY A 185 -19.83 -10.32 0.94
N LEU A 186 -20.82 -9.66 0.32
CA LEU A 186 -20.68 -8.96 -0.97
C LEU A 186 -20.28 -7.50 -0.78
N GLU A 187 -19.33 -7.06 -1.58
CA GLU A 187 -18.90 -5.67 -1.73
C GLU A 187 -18.88 -5.32 -3.22
N LEU A 188 -19.50 -4.19 -3.57
CA LEU A 188 -19.53 -3.62 -4.91
C LEU A 188 -18.97 -2.21 -4.83
N ALA A 189 -18.07 -1.86 -5.75
CA ALA A 189 -17.43 -0.54 -5.73
C ALA A 189 -17.28 0.05 -7.12
N ALA A 190 -17.37 1.38 -7.17
CA ALA A 190 -16.92 2.22 -8.27
C ALA A 190 -15.75 3.06 -7.73
N GLU A 191 -14.59 2.92 -8.34
CA GLU A 191 -13.33 3.48 -7.85
C GLU A 191 -12.72 4.44 -8.90
N ASN A 192 -11.79 5.29 -8.47
CA ASN A 192 -11.19 6.33 -9.31
C ASN A 192 -10.45 5.75 -10.53
N PRO A 193 -10.84 6.09 -11.78
CA PRO A 193 -10.33 5.47 -13.01
C PRO A 193 -9.01 6.10 -13.44
N GLN A 194 -7.93 5.85 -12.74
CA GLN A 194 -6.60 6.34 -13.10
C GLN A 194 -5.87 5.36 -14.01
N THR A 195 -5.45 5.81 -15.18
CA THR A 195 -4.64 5.03 -16.14
C THR A 195 -3.15 5.17 -15.85
N PHE A 196 -2.41 4.08 -15.98
CA PHE A 196 -0.95 4.02 -15.89
C PHE A 196 -0.37 3.29 -17.11
N VAL A 197 -0.38 3.95 -18.27
CA VAL A 197 0.18 3.45 -19.55
C VAL A 197 1.52 4.16 -19.81
N SER A 198 2.54 3.42 -20.22
CA SER A 198 3.83 3.93 -20.61
C SER A 198 3.83 4.38 -22.08
N GLY A 199 4.53 5.48 -22.40
CA GLY A 199 4.65 6.01 -23.75
C GLY A 199 3.51 6.93 -24.20
N GLY A 200 2.41 7.02 -23.44
CA GLY A 200 1.28 7.89 -23.76
C GLY A 200 1.06 9.01 -22.74
N THR A 201 0.36 10.06 -23.15
CA THR A 201 -0.14 11.06 -22.21
C THR A 201 -1.32 10.48 -21.45
N ARG A 202 -1.19 10.38 -20.14
CA ARG A 202 -2.22 9.82 -19.25
C ARG A 202 -3.52 10.61 -19.35
N ASP A 203 -4.62 9.92 -19.52
CA ASP A 203 -5.96 10.47 -19.39
C ASP A 203 -6.76 9.64 -18.37
N ARG A 204 -7.96 10.11 -18.04
CA ARG A 204 -8.88 9.41 -17.14
C ARG A 204 -10.08 8.96 -17.94
N SER A 205 -10.41 7.68 -17.83
CA SER A 205 -11.69 7.20 -18.32
C SER A 205 -12.87 7.91 -17.64
N THR A 206 -13.97 8.06 -18.35
CA THR A 206 -15.25 8.48 -17.76
C THR A 206 -15.95 7.33 -17.03
N ILE A 207 -15.52 6.09 -17.30
CA ILE A 207 -16.01 4.89 -16.62
C ILE A 207 -15.14 4.63 -15.41
N PRO A 208 -15.68 4.59 -14.18
CA PRO A 208 -14.90 4.23 -13.00
C PRO A 208 -14.42 2.79 -13.06
N ASP A 209 -13.34 2.46 -12.35
CA ASP A 209 -12.93 1.07 -12.13
C ASP A 209 -14.05 0.37 -11.33
N LEU A 210 -14.63 -0.70 -11.89
CA LEU A 210 -15.74 -1.44 -11.29
C LEU A 210 -15.22 -2.71 -10.62
N ILE A 211 -15.56 -2.89 -9.34
CA ILE A 211 -15.10 -4.04 -8.57
C ILE A 211 -16.25 -4.71 -7.86
N ALA A 212 -16.25 -6.04 -7.95
CA ALA A 212 -17.12 -6.90 -7.15
C ALA A 212 -16.25 -7.87 -6.34
N ARG A 213 -16.50 -8.00 -5.03
CA ARG A 213 -15.79 -8.92 -4.15
C ARG A 213 -16.77 -9.70 -3.28
N TYR A 214 -16.52 -10.98 -3.07
CA TYR A 214 -17.29 -11.80 -2.15
C TYR A 214 -16.39 -12.52 -1.14
N THR A 215 -16.81 -12.53 0.14
CA THR A 215 -16.11 -13.19 1.24
C THR A 215 -16.87 -14.45 1.67
N PHE A 216 -16.27 -15.60 1.48
CA PHE A 216 -16.73 -16.90 1.98
C PHE A 216 -16.04 -17.18 3.31
N LYS A 217 -16.80 -17.19 4.40
CA LYS A 217 -16.29 -17.55 5.73
C LYS A 217 -16.47 -19.05 5.96
N PHE A 218 -15.46 -19.70 6.55
CA PHE A 218 -15.52 -21.11 6.91
C PHE A 218 -14.73 -21.38 8.20
N GLY A 219 -15.07 -22.48 8.87
CA GLY A 219 -14.47 -22.86 10.15
C GLY A 219 -14.81 -21.89 11.30
N ASP A 220 -14.45 -22.26 12.50
CA ASP A 220 -14.85 -21.56 13.74
C ASP A 220 -13.89 -20.44 14.16
N LYS A 221 -12.76 -20.24 13.46
CA LYS A 221 -11.65 -19.39 13.90
C LYS A 221 -11.36 -18.18 13.01
N GLY A 222 -12.30 -17.81 12.15
CA GLY A 222 -12.13 -16.63 11.29
C GLY A 222 -11.34 -16.90 10.00
N SER A 223 -11.30 -18.16 9.56
CA SER A 223 -10.82 -18.53 8.22
C SER A 223 -11.79 -18.06 7.16
N TYR A 224 -11.26 -17.63 6.02
CA TYR A 224 -12.08 -17.16 4.91
C TYR A 224 -11.34 -17.33 3.58
N LEU A 225 -12.12 -17.31 2.50
CA LEU A 225 -11.69 -17.10 1.13
C LEU A 225 -12.39 -15.85 0.59
N LYS A 226 -11.65 -14.94 -0.03
CA LYS A 226 -12.21 -13.83 -0.79
C LYS A 226 -11.89 -14.00 -2.26
N VAL A 227 -12.86 -13.68 -3.10
CA VAL A 227 -12.69 -13.60 -4.56
C VAL A 227 -13.15 -12.22 -5.00
N ALA A 228 -12.34 -11.54 -5.79
CA ALA A 228 -12.62 -10.22 -6.32
C ALA A 228 -12.43 -10.22 -7.85
N GLY A 229 -13.34 -9.54 -8.56
CA GLY A 229 -13.23 -9.24 -9.97
C GLY A 229 -13.13 -7.73 -10.16
N LEU A 230 -12.32 -7.31 -11.13
CA LEU A 230 -12.05 -5.93 -11.52
C LEU A 230 -12.29 -5.77 -13.03
N TYR A 231 -12.98 -4.69 -13.41
CA TYR A 231 -13.06 -4.18 -14.76
C TYR A 231 -12.62 -2.72 -14.79
N ARG A 232 -11.82 -2.36 -15.80
CA ARG A 232 -11.28 -1.03 -16.00
C ARG A 232 -11.43 -0.60 -17.47
N SER A 233 -11.45 0.72 -17.69
CA SER A 233 -11.24 1.31 -19.00
C SER A 233 -9.98 2.17 -18.92
N LEU A 234 -8.92 1.73 -19.57
CA LEU A 234 -7.67 2.46 -19.71
C LEU A 234 -7.84 3.53 -20.77
N LYS A 235 -7.21 4.70 -20.61
CA LYS A 235 -7.33 5.79 -21.56
C LYS A 235 -6.06 6.60 -21.65
N ILE A 236 -5.65 6.92 -22.85
CA ILE A 236 -4.58 7.85 -23.14
C ILE A 236 -5.05 8.92 -24.14
N GLN A 237 -4.42 10.10 -24.08
CA GLN A 237 -4.51 11.07 -25.17
C GLN A 237 -3.41 10.76 -26.17
N ASP A 238 -3.76 10.76 -27.46
CA ASP A 238 -2.77 10.65 -28.52
C ASP A 238 -1.74 11.79 -28.44
N THR A 239 -0.47 11.41 -28.51
CA THR A 239 0.66 12.34 -28.51
C THR A 239 0.91 13.00 -29.86
N GLY A 240 0.22 12.57 -30.92
CA GLY A 240 0.53 12.93 -32.30
C GLY A 240 -0.56 13.62 -33.12
N GLY A 241 -1.81 13.76 -32.67
CA GLY A 241 -2.82 14.34 -33.56
C GLY A 241 -4.27 14.31 -33.12
N GLY A 242 -4.60 13.88 -31.94
CA GLY A 242 -5.91 14.11 -31.34
C GLY A 242 -6.91 12.95 -31.36
N SER A 243 -6.52 11.72 -31.62
CA SER A 243 -7.35 10.57 -31.27
C SER A 243 -7.16 10.21 -29.80
N GLN A 244 -8.25 9.85 -29.15
CA GLN A 244 -8.22 9.23 -27.82
C GLN A 244 -8.24 7.72 -28.07
N GLU A 245 -7.30 7.01 -27.43
CA GLU A 245 -7.29 5.56 -27.44
C GLU A 245 -7.78 5.06 -26.09
N ASP A 246 -8.62 4.04 -26.09
CA ASP A 246 -9.13 3.39 -24.91
C ASP A 246 -9.09 1.87 -25.05
N GLU A 247 -8.69 1.18 -23.98
CA GLU A 247 -8.57 -0.26 -23.90
C GLU A 247 -9.18 -0.79 -22.61
N ALA A 248 -9.70 -2.00 -22.64
CA ALA A 248 -10.27 -2.65 -21.47
C ALA A 248 -9.20 -3.37 -20.66
N GLY A 249 -9.21 -3.17 -19.34
CA GLY A 249 -8.43 -3.98 -18.40
C GLY A 249 -9.34 -4.80 -17.50
N TYR A 250 -8.92 -6.00 -17.13
CA TYR A 250 -9.67 -6.86 -16.23
C TYR A 250 -8.75 -7.66 -15.31
N GLY A 251 -9.26 -8.01 -14.13
CA GLY A 251 -8.51 -8.81 -13.19
C GLY A 251 -9.40 -9.67 -12.30
N ILE A 252 -8.82 -10.76 -11.83
CA ILE A 252 -9.39 -11.60 -10.78
C ILE A 252 -8.35 -11.82 -9.70
N SER A 253 -8.77 -11.72 -8.43
CA SER A 253 -7.92 -11.98 -7.27
C SER A 253 -8.63 -12.94 -6.31
N ALA A 254 -7.91 -13.94 -5.84
CA ALA A 254 -8.35 -14.82 -4.77
C ALA A 254 -7.38 -14.71 -3.60
N SER A 255 -7.89 -14.48 -2.39
CA SER A 255 -7.07 -14.34 -1.18
C SER A 255 -7.69 -15.09 -0.02
N THR A 256 -6.85 -15.59 0.88
CA THR A 256 -7.31 -16.40 2.01
C THR A 256 -6.48 -16.16 3.26
N LYS A 257 -7.13 -16.36 4.39
CA LYS A 257 -6.49 -16.58 5.68
C LYS A 257 -7.09 -17.85 6.29
N ILE A 258 -6.24 -18.82 6.61
CA ILE A 258 -6.63 -20.10 7.19
C ILE A 258 -5.99 -20.24 8.56
N MET A 259 -6.81 -20.44 9.58
CA MET A 259 -6.36 -20.56 10.97
C MET A 259 -6.05 -22.01 11.34
N PHE A 260 -4.86 -22.25 11.91
CA PHE A 260 -4.44 -23.54 12.45
C PHE A 260 -4.07 -23.38 13.93
N GLY A 261 -5.03 -23.48 14.80
CA GLY A 261 -4.82 -23.17 16.23
C GLY A 261 -4.51 -21.68 16.41
N SER A 262 -3.30 -21.35 16.88
CA SER A 262 -2.78 -19.99 17.00
C SER A 262 -1.99 -19.50 15.77
N ALA A 263 -1.60 -20.44 14.90
CA ALA A 263 -0.93 -20.14 13.64
C ALA A 263 -1.94 -19.80 12.54
N ASP A 264 -1.49 -19.08 11.52
CA ASP A 264 -2.29 -18.78 10.33
C ASP A 264 -1.45 -18.85 9.05
N LEU A 265 -2.09 -19.34 7.99
CA LEU A 265 -1.59 -19.27 6.61
C LEU A 265 -2.36 -18.21 5.88
N ARG A 266 -1.65 -17.39 5.12
CA ARG A 266 -2.20 -16.34 4.25
C ARG A 266 -1.68 -16.55 2.86
N ALA A 267 -2.55 -16.34 1.88
CA ALA A 267 -2.17 -16.42 0.48
C ALA A 267 -3.03 -15.48 -0.36
N MET A 268 -2.47 -15.06 -1.47
CA MET A 268 -3.15 -14.29 -2.49
C MET A 268 -2.63 -14.73 -3.86
N VAL A 269 -3.51 -14.82 -4.83
CA VAL A 269 -3.17 -14.95 -6.25
C VAL A 269 -4.01 -13.96 -7.03
N THR A 270 -3.37 -13.24 -7.93
CA THR A 270 -4.01 -12.27 -8.81
C THR A 270 -3.57 -12.56 -10.24
N TYR A 271 -4.54 -12.61 -11.14
CA TYR A 271 -4.34 -12.66 -12.59
C TYR A 271 -5.09 -11.50 -13.21
N GLY A 272 -4.53 -10.89 -14.20
CA GLY A 272 -5.23 -9.86 -14.96
C GLY A 272 -4.43 -9.30 -16.10
N ASP A 273 -5.12 -8.57 -16.93
CA ASP A 273 -4.61 -7.83 -18.06
C ASP A 273 -4.95 -6.34 -17.86
N GLY A 274 -3.96 -5.46 -18.06
CA GLY A 274 -4.14 -4.04 -17.79
C GLY A 274 -4.31 -3.69 -16.29
N VAL A 275 -3.74 -4.47 -15.38
CA VAL A 275 -3.89 -4.30 -13.92
C VAL A 275 -2.60 -3.92 -13.19
N GLY A 276 -1.55 -3.53 -13.91
CA GLY A 276 -0.23 -3.24 -13.34
C GLY A 276 -0.27 -2.23 -12.20
N ARG A 277 -1.11 -1.21 -12.29
CA ARG A 277 -1.31 -0.22 -11.22
C ARG A 277 -1.83 -0.82 -9.91
N TYR A 278 -2.54 -1.94 -9.96
CA TYR A 278 -3.14 -2.59 -8.79
C TYR A 278 -2.19 -3.55 -8.08
N VAL A 279 -1.19 -4.08 -8.78
CA VAL A 279 -0.32 -5.16 -8.31
C VAL A 279 1.13 -4.69 -8.22
N GLY A 280 1.85 -5.19 -7.23
CA GLY A 280 3.28 -4.97 -7.09
C GLY A 280 3.68 -3.51 -6.84
N LEU A 281 2.76 -2.67 -6.32
CA LEU A 281 2.96 -1.21 -6.19
C LEU A 281 3.26 -0.54 -7.54
N GLY A 282 2.70 -1.05 -8.64
CA GLY A 282 3.02 -0.64 -10.00
C GLY A 282 4.33 -1.26 -10.49
N PHE A 283 4.50 -2.56 -10.28
CA PHE A 283 5.66 -3.33 -10.76
C PHE A 283 5.86 -3.15 -12.26
N VAL A 284 4.76 -3.10 -13.00
CA VAL A 284 4.70 -2.70 -14.40
C VAL A 284 3.58 -1.69 -14.62
N PRO A 285 3.58 -0.90 -15.69
CA PRO A 285 2.41 -0.15 -16.14
C PRO A 285 1.21 -1.06 -16.46
N ASP A 286 0.01 -0.47 -16.55
CA ASP A 286 -1.19 -1.16 -17.01
C ASP A 286 -1.07 -1.63 -18.48
N GLY A 287 -0.23 -0.93 -19.27
CA GLY A 287 0.04 -1.20 -20.67
C GLY A 287 1.06 -0.22 -21.25
N TYR A 288 1.29 -0.34 -22.52
CA TYR A 288 2.26 0.43 -23.30
C TYR A 288 1.59 0.94 -24.59
N VAL A 289 2.12 2.03 -25.13
CA VAL A 289 1.71 2.49 -26.46
C VAL A 289 2.50 1.69 -27.49
N ASP A 290 1.80 0.98 -28.36
CA ASP A 290 2.38 0.21 -29.47
C ASP A 290 2.86 1.12 -30.63
N SER A 291 3.41 0.52 -31.68
CA SER A 291 3.89 1.24 -32.86
C SER A 291 2.78 1.92 -33.68
N ASN A 292 1.51 1.55 -33.46
CA ASN A 292 0.34 2.11 -34.12
C ASN A 292 -0.30 3.24 -33.31
N GLY A 293 0.19 3.49 -32.08
CA GLY A 293 -0.35 4.46 -31.14
C GLY A 293 -1.48 3.92 -30.26
N SER A 294 -1.78 2.63 -30.33
CA SER A 294 -2.81 1.97 -29.51
C SER A 294 -2.25 1.49 -28.17
N ILE A 295 -3.14 1.18 -27.22
CA ILE A 295 -2.75 0.62 -25.93
C ILE A 295 -2.59 -0.89 -26.07
N ALA A 296 -1.37 -1.39 -25.89
CA ALA A 296 -1.08 -2.80 -25.65
C ALA A 296 -1.02 -3.03 -24.13
N THR A 297 -1.89 -3.90 -23.61
CA THR A 297 -1.94 -4.22 -22.18
C THR A 297 -0.89 -5.29 -21.84
N ALA A 298 -0.57 -5.41 -20.56
CA ALA A 298 0.35 -6.44 -20.06
C ALA A 298 -0.43 -7.42 -19.19
N GLU A 299 -0.40 -8.69 -19.56
CA GLU A 299 -0.93 -9.76 -18.71
C GLU A 299 0.03 -10.02 -17.55
N MET A 300 -0.54 -10.26 -16.38
CA MET A 300 0.29 -10.59 -15.21
C MET A 300 -0.34 -11.64 -14.31
N VAL A 301 0.54 -12.47 -13.74
CA VAL A 301 0.24 -13.38 -12.64
C VAL A 301 1.10 -12.99 -11.45
N ALA A 302 0.47 -12.79 -10.30
CA ALA A 302 1.16 -12.47 -9.06
C ALA A 302 0.61 -13.32 -7.92
N ALA A 303 1.48 -13.90 -7.10
CA ALA A 303 1.05 -14.76 -6.00
C ALA A 303 2.01 -14.69 -4.81
N PHE A 304 1.47 -14.70 -3.59
CA PHE A 304 2.24 -14.93 -2.39
C PHE A 304 1.61 -15.96 -1.46
N VAL A 305 2.45 -16.55 -0.62
CA VAL A 305 2.07 -17.38 0.52
C VAL A 305 2.86 -16.94 1.74
N ALA A 306 2.20 -16.92 2.90
CA ALA A 306 2.83 -16.57 4.18
C ALA A 306 2.31 -17.45 5.31
N LEU A 307 3.19 -17.88 6.19
CA LEU A 307 2.89 -18.65 7.39
C LEU A 307 3.30 -17.85 8.62
N ARG A 308 2.36 -17.64 9.53
CA ARG A 308 2.60 -17.00 10.83
C ARG A 308 2.47 -18.02 11.94
N VAL A 309 3.50 -18.15 12.77
CA VAL A 309 3.58 -19.09 13.88
C VAL A 309 3.92 -18.38 15.19
N PRO A 310 2.93 -18.15 16.09
CA PRO A 310 3.20 -17.72 17.46
C PRO A 310 3.69 -18.93 18.30
N PHE A 311 4.72 -18.74 19.11
CA PHE A 311 5.29 -19.82 19.93
C PHE A 311 5.51 -19.46 21.41
N GLY A 312 4.66 -18.58 21.92
CA GLY A 312 4.60 -18.26 23.34
C GLY A 312 5.46 -17.06 23.77
N ASN A 313 5.23 -16.60 24.99
CA ASN A 313 5.95 -15.47 25.60
C ASN A 313 6.02 -14.20 24.69
N GLY A 314 5.02 -13.97 23.84
CA GLY A 314 4.96 -12.85 22.93
C GLY A 314 5.85 -12.96 21.69
N TRP A 315 6.48 -14.10 21.44
CA TRP A 315 7.23 -14.38 20.23
C TRP A 315 6.34 -14.90 19.10
N ARG A 316 6.64 -14.48 17.87
CA ARG A 316 6.06 -14.99 16.64
C ARG A 316 7.03 -14.91 15.48
N MET A 317 6.98 -15.86 14.59
CA MET A 317 7.76 -15.93 13.37
C MET A 317 6.82 -15.88 12.17
N ASN A 318 7.25 -15.23 11.11
CA ASN A 318 6.59 -15.26 9.83
C ASN A 318 7.59 -15.67 8.75
N VAL A 319 7.12 -16.49 7.81
CA VAL A 319 7.86 -16.87 6.60
C VAL A 319 6.96 -16.56 5.42
N MET A 320 7.49 -15.89 4.42
CA MET A 320 6.73 -15.39 3.27
C MET A 320 7.53 -15.62 2.00
N TYR A 321 6.81 -15.95 0.94
CA TYR A 321 7.34 -16.01 -0.41
C TYR A 321 6.33 -15.39 -1.36
N GLY A 322 6.82 -14.57 -2.29
CA GLY A 322 6.03 -13.97 -3.34
C GLY A 322 6.72 -14.05 -4.69
N THR A 323 5.93 -14.03 -5.75
CA THR A 323 6.43 -13.99 -7.12
C THR A 323 5.42 -13.33 -8.05
N THR A 324 5.92 -12.69 -9.09
CA THR A 324 5.12 -12.16 -10.20
C THR A 324 5.81 -12.47 -11.53
N ALA A 325 5.02 -12.67 -12.54
CA ALA A 325 5.46 -12.84 -13.93
C ALA A 325 4.54 -12.05 -14.85
N ILE A 326 5.14 -11.45 -15.88
CA ILE A 326 4.46 -10.60 -16.84
C ILE A 326 4.55 -11.25 -18.21
N ASP A 327 3.47 -11.22 -18.95
CA ASP A 327 3.42 -11.60 -20.35
C ASP A 327 3.07 -10.37 -21.19
N TYR A 328 3.90 -10.08 -22.18
CA TYR A 328 3.77 -8.92 -23.06
C TYR A 328 3.45 -9.38 -24.46
N ASP A 329 2.61 -8.61 -25.15
CA ASP A 329 2.43 -8.79 -26.59
C ASP A 329 3.76 -8.65 -27.35
N ASP A 330 3.96 -9.42 -28.41
CA ASP A 330 5.19 -9.46 -29.22
C ASP A 330 5.64 -8.09 -29.74
N ASP A 331 4.73 -7.14 -29.86
CA ASP A 331 5.00 -5.77 -30.32
C ASP A 331 5.61 -4.85 -29.23
N VAL A 332 5.66 -5.29 -27.96
CA VAL A 332 6.15 -4.54 -26.81
C VAL A 332 7.59 -4.94 -26.43
N LEU A 333 8.46 -5.10 -27.41
CA LEU A 333 9.84 -5.52 -27.20
C LEU A 333 10.77 -4.36 -26.78
N ALA A 334 10.42 -3.65 -25.71
CA ALA A 334 11.32 -2.70 -25.10
C ALA A 334 12.22 -3.41 -24.06
N ALA A 335 13.50 -3.60 -24.37
CA ALA A 335 14.46 -4.11 -23.41
C ALA A 335 14.41 -3.27 -22.10
N GLY A 336 14.47 -3.95 -20.97
CA GLY A 336 14.50 -3.30 -19.66
C GLY A 336 13.13 -3.17 -18.96
N LEU A 337 12.03 -3.65 -19.58
CA LEU A 337 10.74 -3.80 -18.86
C LEU A 337 10.85 -4.95 -17.86
N ASN A 338 10.25 -4.77 -16.67
CA ASN A 338 10.19 -5.84 -15.68
C ASN A 338 9.43 -7.04 -16.24
N ASP A 339 10.03 -8.22 -16.17
CA ASP A 339 9.49 -9.49 -16.64
C ASP A 339 9.05 -10.36 -15.44
N THR A 340 9.99 -10.64 -14.55
CA THR A 340 9.69 -11.39 -13.33
C THR A 340 10.22 -10.69 -12.08
N GLY A 341 9.62 -11.00 -10.95
CA GLY A 341 10.11 -10.62 -9.64
C GLY A 341 9.73 -11.65 -8.59
N SER A 342 10.63 -11.88 -7.64
CA SER A 342 10.32 -12.75 -6.51
C SER A 342 11.00 -12.27 -5.23
N SER A 343 10.42 -12.64 -4.08
CA SER A 343 11.05 -12.38 -2.79
C SER A 343 10.74 -13.44 -1.74
N PHE A 344 11.68 -13.59 -0.84
CA PHE A 344 11.58 -14.44 0.35
C PHE A 344 11.84 -13.58 1.58
N HIS A 345 10.93 -13.67 2.56
CA HIS A 345 11.06 -12.96 3.83
C HIS A 345 10.94 -13.92 5.00
N VAL A 346 11.76 -13.74 6.01
CA VAL A 346 11.62 -14.42 7.31
C VAL A 346 11.83 -13.41 8.41
N ASN A 347 10.91 -13.37 9.38
CA ASN A 347 11.05 -12.48 10.52
C ASN A 347 10.77 -13.18 11.85
N LEU A 348 11.33 -12.58 12.89
CA LEU A 348 11.10 -12.94 14.28
C LEU A 348 10.70 -11.65 15.03
N ILE A 349 9.49 -11.67 15.60
CA ILE A 349 8.91 -10.51 16.28
C ILE A 349 8.62 -10.86 17.73
N LYS A 350 8.96 -9.95 18.62
CA LYS A 350 8.71 -10.03 20.07
C LYS A 350 7.81 -8.91 20.52
N ASN A 351 6.68 -9.23 21.12
CA ASN A 351 5.92 -8.27 21.91
C ASN A 351 6.58 -8.13 23.29
N ILE A 352 7.29 -7.03 23.53
CA ILE A 352 8.04 -6.80 24.77
C ILE A 352 7.09 -6.32 25.87
N LEU A 353 6.20 -5.39 25.53
CA LEU A 353 5.18 -4.80 26.38
C LEU A 353 3.88 -4.71 25.58
N PRO A 354 2.71 -4.56 26.23
CA PRO A 354 1.48 -4.28 25.50
C PRO A 354 1.69 -3.15 24.50
N LYS A 355 1.39 -3.41 23.20
CA LYS A 355 1.50 -2.49 22.08
C LYS A 355 2.96 -2.13 21.65
N LEU A 356 4.00 -2.70 22.26
CA LEU A 356 5.40 -2.52 21.86
C LEU A 356 5.95 -3.80 21.28
N ASP A 357 6.14 -3.81 19.97
CA ASP A 357 6.78 -4.87 19.21
C ASP A 357 8.19 -4.46 18.80
N VAL A 358 9.13 -5.40 18.88
CA VAL A 358 10.45 -5.30 18.25
C VAL A 358 10.69 -6.56 17.44
N GLY A 359 11.50 -6.47 16.39
CA GLY A 359 11.78 -7.64 15.56
C GLY A 359 12.95 -7.45 14.63
N ALA A 360 13.34 -8.57 14.02
CA ALA A 360 14.31 -8.63 12.93
C ALA A 360 13.69 -9.39 11.75
N GLU A 361 14.00 -8.96 10.55
CA GLU A 361 13.57 -9.56 9.29
C GLU A 361 14.76 -9.69 8.35
N LEU A 362 14.88 -10.83 7.67
CA LEU A 362 15.77 -11.04 6.54
C LEU A 362 14.93 -11.12 5.29
N ILE A 363 15.36 -10.41 4.26
CA ILE A 363 14.70 -10.32 2.96
C ILE A 363 15.74 -10.67 1.90
N TYR A 364 15.37 -11.56 0.99
CA TYR A 364 16.02 -11.76 -0.29
C TYR A 364 15.02 -11.45 -1.38
N GLY A 365 15.41 -10.72 -2.40
CA GLY A 365 14.55 -10.43 -3.53
C GLY A 365 15.34 -10.29 -4.81
N GLU A 366 14.69 -10.65 -5.90
CA GLU A 366 15.26 -10.61 -7.25
C GLU A 366 14.26 -10.07 -8.25
N ARG A 367 14.76 -9.49 -9.33
CA ARG A 367 13.97 -9.17 -10.52
C ARG A 367 14.74 -9.47 -11.77
N GLU A 368 14.01 -9.78 -12.82
CA GLU A 368 14.50 -9.91 -14.18
C GLU A 368 13.72 -8.97 -15.11
N VAL A 369 14.37 -8.51 -16.16
CA VAL A 369 13.76 -7.67 -17.20
C VAL A 369 13.81 -8.38 -18.55
N ILE A 370 12.95 -7.99 -19.48
CA ILE A 370 12.99 -8.46 -20.87
C ILE A 370 14.41 -8.23 -21.41
N GLY A 371 15.00 -9.29 -21.97
CA GLY A 371 16.39 -9.31 -22.44
C GLY A 371 17.33 -10.05 -21.50
N GLY A 372 16.83 -10.54 -20.33
CA GLY A 372 17.53 -11.45 -19.44
C GLY A 372 18.48 -10.79 -18.44
N ALA A 373 18.53 -9.45 -18.38
CA ALA A 373 19.26 -8.79 -17.31
C ALA A 373 18.53 -8.93 -15.99
N SER A 374 19.21 -9.35 -14.94
CA SER A 374 18.65 -9.58 -13.62
C SER A 374 19.44 -8.87 -12.53
N GLY A 375 18.87 -8.77 -11.34
CA GLY A 375 19.53 -8.28 -10.16
C GLY A 375 18.85 -8.77 -8.91
N ASP A 376 19.60 -8.86 -7.83
CA ASP A 376 19.11 -9.32 -6.54
C ASP A 376 19.69 -8.50 -5.38
N PHE A 377 19.11 -8.67 -4.21
CA PHE A 377 19.58 -8.03 -2.99
C PHE A 377 19.28 -8.91 -1.78
N THR A 378 20.05 -8.67 -0.72
CA THR A 378 19.76 -9.19 0.62
C THR A 378 19.64 -8.02 1.61
N ARG A 379 18.62 -8.05 2.46
CA ARG A 379 18.40 -7.00 3.48
C ARG A 379 18.20 -7.62 4.85
N ALA A 380 18.89 -7.06 5.84
CA ALA A 380 18.57 -7.24 7.25
C ALA A 380 17.86 -5.98 7.75
N GLN A 381 16.64 -6.14 8.29
CA GLN A 381 15.84 -5.06 8.86
C GLN A 381 15.57 -5.32 10.33
N PHE A 382 15.73 -4.29 11.16
CA PHE A 382 15.36 -4.27 12.57
C PHE A 382 14.30 -3.19 12.78
N SER A 383 13.23 -3.52 13.53
CA SER A 383 12.13 -2.60 13.73
C SER A 383 11.71 -2.55 15.19
N ALA A 384 11.29 -1.35 15.61
CA ALA A 384 10.57 -1.13 16.87
C ALA A 384 9.29 -0.36 16.56
N LYS A 385 8.13 -0.87 17.03
CA LYS A 385 6.82 -0.26 16.80
C LYS A 385 6.02 -0.18 18.09
N TYR A 386 5.59 1.03 18.45
CA TYR A 386 4.70 1.28 19.57
C TYR A 386 3.38 1.87 19.09
N ALA A 387 2.29 1.15 19.35
CA ALA A 387 0.93 1.60 19.03
C ALA A 387 0.31 2.35 20.22
N PHE A 388 -0.51 3.37 19.98
CA PHE A 388 -1.17 4.16 21.04
C PHE A 388 -2.65 4.38 20.78
#